data_e01d152e3633de9babbb44c367c2b4bb
#
_entry.id   e01d152e3633de9babbb44c367c2b4bb
#
_cell.length_a   1.000
_cell.length_b   1.000
_cell.length_c   1.000
_cell.angle_alpha   90.00
_cell.angle_beta   90.00
_cell.angle_gamma   90.00
#
_symmetry.space_group_name_H-M   'P 1'
#
loop_
_entity.id
_entity.type
_entity.pdbx_description
1 polymer ?
#
loop_
_entity_poly.entity_id
_entity_poly.type
_entity_poly.pdbx_seq_one_letter_code
_entity_poly.pdbx_strand_id
1 'polypeptide(L)'
;SLALPADRQGELSHRYVLGVYEMQERLTHDFPDLLLENCSGGGARFDPGMLYYSPQIWCSDDTDAIERLGIQEGTALIYPLSAMGAHVSDCPNHTVGRNTPFKTRGEVALAGTFGYELDITKIAK
;
A
#
# COMPACT_ATOMS: atom_id res chain seq x y z
N SER A 1 -9.85 12.02 -21.27
CA SER A 1 -8.45 12.42 -21.13
C SER A 1 -8.05 13.44 -22.16
N LEU A 2 -7.22 14.37 -21.76
CA LEU A 2 -6.67 15.41 -22.63
C LEU A 2 -5.65 14.86 -23.66
N ALA A 3 -5.13 13.67 -23.47
CA ALA A 3 -4.02 13.12 -24.25
C ALA A 3 -4.46 12.22 -25.42
N LEU A 4 -5.74 11.83 -25.51
CA LEU A 4 -6.23 10.91 -26.53
C LEU A 4 -7.38 11.54 -27.34
N PRO A 5 -7.49 11.21 -28.65
CA PRO A 5 -8.66 11.55 -29.45
C PRO A 5 -9.95 11.01 -28.86
N ALA A 6 -11.09 11.63 -29.22
CA ALA A 6 -12.39 11.29 -28.63
C ALA A 6 -12.80 9.83 -28.84
N ASP A 7 -12.49 9.26 -29.98
CA ASP A 7 -12.76 7.86 -30.35
C ASP A 7 -11.85 6.85 -29.65
N ARG A 8 -10.79 7.32 -28.98
CA ARG A 8 -9.79 6.49 -28.29
C ARG A 8 -9.78 6.66 -26.77
N GLN A 9 -10.72 7.38 -26.20
CA GLN A 9 -10.78 7.62 -24.74
C GLN A 9 -10.89 6.32 -23.93
N GLY A 10 -11.51 5.28 -24.45
CA GLY A 10 -11.60 3.96 -23.80
C GLY A 10 -10.25 3.25 -23.59
N GLU A 11 -9.21 3.64 -24.34
CA GLU A 11 -7.85 3.07 -24.17
C GLU A 11 -7.08 3.67 -22.99
N LEU A 12 -7.58 4.77 -22.42
CA LEU A 12 -6.82 5.56 -21.46
C LEU A 12 -6.30 4.77 -20.27
N SER A 13 -7.19 4.03 -19.60
CA SER A 13 -6.84 3.27 -18.40
C SER A 13 -5.81 2.19 -18.71
N HIS A 14 -5.97 1.49 -19.80
CA HIS A 14 -5.01 0.47 -20.25
C HIS A 14 -3.64 1.07 -20.55
N ARG A 15 -3.60 2.14 -21.34
CA ARG A 15 -2.34 2.84 -21.67
C ARG A 15 -1.66 3.42 -20.45
N TYR A 16 -2.45 3.93 -19.49
CA TYR A 16 -1.90 4.43 -18.23
C TYR A 16 -1.18 3.32 -17.46
N VAL A 17 -1.81 2.16 -17.32
CA VAL A 17 -1.21 1.01 -16.60
C VAL A 17 0.06 0.53 -17.31
N LEU A 18 0.06 0.42 -18.64
CA LEU A 18 1.26 0.07 -19.41
C LEU A 18 2.39 1.09 -19.20
N GLY A 19 2.08 2.38 -19.17
CA GLY A 19 3.07 3.43 -18.88
C GLY A 19 3.63 3.35 -17.46
N VAL A 20 2.81 2.98 -16.47
CA VAL A 20 3.28 2.74 -15.10
C VAL A 20 4.22 1.54 -15.04
N TYR A 21 3.89 0.45 -15.71
CA TYR A 21 4.77 -0.73 -15.78
C TYR A 21 6.11 -0.39 -16.44
N GLU A 22 6.09 0.30 -17.58
CA GLU A 22 7.33 0.73 -18.27
C GLU A 22 8.20 1.62 -17.36
N MET A 23 7.59 2.54 -16.63
CA MET A 23 8.32 3.39 -15.69
C MET A 23 8.96 2.56 -14.56
N GLN A 24 8.22 1.62 -13.98
CA GLN A 24 8.74 0.75 -12.91
C GLN A 24 9.82 -0.20 -13.42
N GLU A 25 9.66 -0.75 -14.61
CA GLU A 25 10.67 -1.59 -15.25
C GLU A 25 12.00 -0.85 -15.44
N ARG A 26 11.94 0.39 -15.94
CA ARG A 26 13.14 1.23 -16.08
C ARG A 26 13.79 1.53 -14.72
N LEU A 27 12.99 1.86 -13.71
CA LEU A 27 13.52 2.12 -12.36
C LEU A 27 14.23 0.90 -11.77
N THR A 28 13.61 -0.27 -11.84
CA THR A 28 14.22 -1.50 -11.28
C THR A 28 15.38 -2.03 -12.12
N HIS A 29 15.40 -1.74 -13.42
CA HIS A 29 16.55 -2.04 -14.28
C HIS A 29 17.74 -1.13 -13.97
N ASP A 30 17.50 0.19 -13.88
CA ASP A 30 18.56 1.18 -13.68
C ASP A 30 19.08 1.21 -12.23
N PHE A 31 18.23 0.79 -11.28
CA PHE A 31 18.52 0.74 -9.85
C PHE A 31 18.13 -0.61 -9.27
N PRO A 32 18.92 -1.70 -9.53
CA PRO A 32 18.53 -3.07 -9.17
C PRO A 32 18.42 -3.34 -7.66
N ASP A 33 19.03 -2.50 -6.83
CA ASP A 33 18.93 -2.59 -5.37
C ASP A 33 17.75 -1.78 -4.79
N LEU A 34 16.96 -1.13 -5.65
CA LEU A 34 15.79 -0.36 -5.22
C LEU A 34 14.63 -1.28 -4.86
N LEU A 35 14.11 -1.14 -3.64
CA LEU A 35 12.87 -1.76 -3.23
C LEU A 35 11.71 -0.78 -3.45
N LEU A 36 10.88 -1.06 -4.45
CA LEU A 36 9.69 -0.27 -4.72
C LEU A 36 8.55 -0.70 -3.81
N GLU A 37 7.88 0.26 -3.20
CA GLU A 37 6.58 0.10 -2.60
C GLU A 37 5.54 0.83 -3.44
N ASN A 38 4.50 0.14 -3.85
CA ASN A 38 3.38 0.77 -4.52
C ASN A 38 2.28 1.14 -3.54
N CYS A 39 1.69 2.29 -3.81
CA CYS A 39 0.46 2.76 -3.21
C CYS A 39 -0.37 3.41 -4.32
N SER A 40 -1.61 3.65 -4.15
CA SER A 40 -2.42 4.50 -5.02
C SER A 40 -3.72 4.83 -4.32
N GLY A 41 -3.62 5.68 -3.29
CA GLY A 41 -4.77 6.01 -2.46
C GLY A 41 -5.35 4.75 -1.80
N GLY A 42 -4.54 4.06 -0.99
CA GLY A 42 -4.98 2.89 -0.23
C GLY A 42 -5.15 1.62 -1.06
N GLY A 43 -4.21 1.30 -1.93
CA GLY A 43 -4.14 0.00 -2.59
C GLY A 43 -4.85 -0.11 -3.94
N ALA A 44 -5.25 1.00 -4.56
CA ALA A 44 -5.90 0.98 -5.88
C ALA A 44 -5.04 0.36 -7.01
N ARG A 45 -3.74 0.16 -6.78
CA ARG A 45 -2.82 -0.57 -7.67
C ARG A 45 -2.30 -1.86 -7.05
N PHE A 46 -3.05 -2.48 -6.16
CA PHE A 46 -2.68 -3.79 -5.63
C PHE A 46 -3.14 -4.86 -6.61
N ASP A 47 -2.26 -5.24 -7.52
CA ASP A 47 -2.50 -6.25 -8.55
C ASP A 47 -1.23 -7.06 -8.85
N PRO A 48 -1.34 -8.25 -9.47
CA PRO A 48 -0.19 -9.10 -9.76
C PRO A 48 0.86 -8.47 -10.67
N GLY A 49 0.45 -7.59 -11.58
CA GLY A 49 1.37 -6.88 -12.47
C GLY A 49 2.24 -5.87 -11.71
N MET A 50 1.65 -5.16 -10.74
CA MET A 50 2.40 -4.27 -9.86
C MET A 50 3.37 -5.05 -8.96
N LEU A 51 2.97 -6.22 -8.46
CA LEU A 51 3.82 -7.07 -7.64
C LEU A 51 5.05 -7.60 -8.38
N TYR A 52 5.02 -7.65 -9.70
CA TYR A 52 6.20 -8.01 -10.49
C TYR A 52 7.36 -7.02 -10.30
N TYR A 53 7.05 -5.73 -10.14
CA TYR A 53 8.04 -4.66 -9.97
C TYR A 53 8.22 -4.24 -8.50
N SER A 54 7.20 -4.42 -7.69
CA SER A 54 7.13 -3.91 -6.31
C SER A 54 6.85 -5.06 -5.36
N PRO A 55 7.83 -5.48 -4.55
CA PRO A 55 7.64 -6.63 -3.65
C PRO A 55 6.62 -6.35 -2.54
N GLN A 56 6.23 -5.09 -2.36
CA GLN A 56 5.32 -4.63 -1.32
C GLN A 56 4.36 -3.58 -1.86
N ILE A 57 3.11 -3.66 -1.44
CA ILE A 57 2.06 -2.69 -1.79
C ILE A 57 1.29 -2.28 -0.53
N TRP A 58 0.99 -0.98 -0.40
CA TRP A 58 0.12 -0.44 0.63
C TRP A 58 -1.33 -0.76 0.31
N CYS A 59 -2.00 -1.54 1.17
CA CYS A 59 -3.33 -2.07 0.86
C CYS A 59 -4.49 -1.14 1.23
N SER A 60 -4.29 -0.19 2.16
CA SER A 60 -5.31 0.78 2.56
C SER A 60 -4.73 1.94 3.33
N ASP A 61 -5.23 3.15 3.08
CA ASP A 61 -4.93 4.35 3.87
C ASP A 61 -5.69 4.40 5.20
N ASP A 62 -6.63 3.49 5.43
CA ASP A 62 -7.19 3.28 6.76
C ASP A 62 -6.19 2.51 7.62
N THR A 63 -5.57 3.23 8.53
CA THR A 63 -4.51 2.74 9.41
C THR A 63 -5.01 2.35 10.80
N ASP A 64 -6.33 2.41 11.03
CA ASP A 64 -6.90 1.95 12.30
C ASP A 64 -6.69 0.44 12.47
N ALA A 65 -6.08 0.01 13.57
CA ALA A 65 -5.71 -1.39 13.76
C ALA A 65 -6.92 -2.34 13.77
N ILE A 66 -8.08 -1.90 14.22
CA ILE A 66 -9.28 -2.75 14.25
C ILE A 66 -9.89 -2.91 12.86
N GLU A 67 -9.98 -1.81 12.09
CA GLU A 67 -10.40 -1.88 10.67
C GLU A 67 -9.41 -2.70 9.83
N ARG A 68 -8.12 -2.59 10.13
CA ARG A 68 -7.06 -3.35 9.46
C ARG A 68 -7.20 -4.87 9.61
N LEU A 69 -7.83 -5.39 10.65
CA LEU A 69 -8.10 -6.83 10.76
C LEU A 69 -8.87 -7.34 9.54
N GLY A 70 -9.98 -6.70 9.18
CA GLY A 70 -10.76 -7.08 8.01
C GLY A 70 -10.07 -6.74 6.67
N ILE A 71 -9.39 -5.59 6.59
CA ILE A 71 -8.67 -5.15 5.38
C ILE A 71 -7.52 -6.12 5.06
N GLN A 72 -6.71 -6.47 6.06
CA GLN A 72 -5.57 -7.37 5.89
C GLN A 72 -6.00 -8.80 5.63
N GLU A 73 -7.05 -9.29 6.32
CA GLU A 73 -7.64 -10.59 6.04
C GLU A 73 -8.16 -10.68 4.61
N GLY A 74 -8.95 -9.70 4.16
CA GLY A 74 -9.48 -9.66 2.81
C GLY A 74 -8.38 -9.63 1.74
N THR A 75 -7.31 -8.87 1.97
CA THR A 75 -6.15 -8.82 1.08
C THR A 75 -5.43 -10.18 1.04
N ALA A 76 -5.27 -10.82 2.19
CA ALA A 76 -4.57 -12.09 2.34
C ALA A 76 -5.29 -13.28 1.68
N LEU A 77 -6.57 -13.17 1.36
CA LEU A 77 -7.30 -14.18 0.60
C LEU A 77 -6.76 -14.35 -0.83
N ILE A 78 -6.10 -13.33 -1.37
CA ILE A 78 -5.62 -13.31 -2.77
C ILE A 78 -4.11 -13.16 -2.84
N TYR A 79 -3.50 -12.36 -1.95
CA TYR A 79 -2.09 -11.99 -1.99
C TYR A 79 -1.33 -12.47 -0.75
N PRO A 80 -0.03 -12.80 -0.89
CA PRO A 80 0.76 -13.20 0.27
C PRO A 80 0.94 -12.04 1.26
N LEU A 81 0.96 -12.35 2.54
CA LEU A 81 1.16 -11.37 3.62
C LEU A 81 2.46 -10.57 3.45
N SER A 82 3.50 -11.20 2.89
CA SER A 82 4.79 -10.54 2.62
C SER A 82 4.72 -9.42 1.57
N ALA A 83 3.66 -9.37 0.78
CA ALA A 83 3.45 -8.31 -0.20
C ALA A 83 2.62 -7.14 0.34
N MET A 84 2.12 -7.24 1.55
CA MET A 84 1.20 -6.27 2.14
C MET A 84 1.89 -5.39 3.17
N GLY A 85 1.94 -4.07 2.93
CA GLY A 85 2.41 -3.10 3.92
C GLY A 85 1.45 -3.02 5.12
N ALA A 86 2.01 -3.14 6.32
CA ALA A 86 1.27 -3.03 7.57
C ALA A 86 2.06 -2.23 8.60
N HIS A 87 1.47 -1.13 9.08
CA HIS A 87 2.17 -0.18 9.93
C HIS A 87 1.43 0.06 11.25
N VAL A 88 2.21 0.37 12.28
CA VAL A 88 1.71 0.93 13.53
C VAL A 88 1.49 2.42 13.33
N SER A 89 0.24 2.87 13.31
CA SER A 89 -0.13 4.28 13.15
C SER A 89 -0.23 5.00 14.48
N ASP A 90 -0.43 6.32 14.42
CA ASP A 90 -0.68 7.18 15.58
C ASP A 90 -1.98 6.84 16.33
N CYS A 91 -2.08 7.31 17.56
CA CYS A 91 -3.23 7.14 18.42
C CYS A 91 -3.54 8.47 19.16
N PRO A 92 -4.77 9.01 19.07
CA PRO A 92 -5.94 8.46 18.37
C PRO A 92 -5.73 8.31 16.87
N ASN A 93 -6.36 7.30 16.24
CA ASN A 93 -6.27 7.12 14.79
C ASN A 93 -6.90 8.33 14.08
N HIS A 94 -6.20 8.87 13.08
CA HIS A 94 -6.60 10.09 12.36
C HIS A 94 -7.85 9.92 11.48
N THR A 95 -8.15 8.70 11.05
CA THR A 95 -9.31 8.40 10.19
C THR A 95 -10.58 8.21 11.01
N VAL A 96 -10.53 7.35 12.02
CA VAL A 96 -11.72 6.92 12.78
C VAL A 96 -11.76 7.46 14.22
N GLY A 97 -10.70 8.11 14.69
CA GLY A 97 -10.62 8.68 16.05
C GLY A 97 -10.50 7.64 17.17
N ARG A 98 -10.31 6.37 16.85
CA ARG A 98 -10.23 5.30 17.85
C ARG A 98 -8.91 5.30 18.59
N ASN A 99 -9.00 5.03 19.91
CA ASN A 99 -7.84 4.78 20.74
C ASN A 99 -7.62 3.27 20.86
N THR A 100 -6.53 2.76 20.29
CA THR A 100 -6.15 1.36 20.35
C THR A 100 -4.79 1.23 21.06
N PRO A 101 -4.63 0.32 22.03
CA PRO A 101 -3.36 0.13 22.72
C PRO A 101 -2.19 -0.13 21.77
N PHE A 102 -1.01 0.37 22.10
CA PHE A 102 0.19 0.23 21.27
C PHE A 102 0.50 -1.23 20.93
N LYS A 103 0.38 -2.11 21.94
CA LYS A 103 0.56 -3.56 21.77
C LYS A 103 -0.36 -4.14 20.70
N THR A 104 -1.65 -3.84 20.77
CA THR A 104 -2.65 -4.32 19.79
C THR A 104 -2.35 -3.80 18.39
N ARG A 105 -1.97 -2.51 18.25
CA ARG A 105 -1.56 -1.94 16.96
C ARG A 105 -0.34 -2.67 16.39
N GLY A 106 0.63 -3.00 17.24
CA GLY A 106 1.81 -3.78 16.87
C GLY A 106 1.46 -5.20 16.43
N GLU A 107 0.62 -5.90 17.18
CA GLU A 107 0.18 -7.27 16.86
C GLU A 107 -0.51 -7.35 15.50
N VAL A 108 -1.37 -6.38 15.18
CA VAL A 108 -2.04 -6.31 13.87
C VAL A 108 -1.03 -6.02 12.75
N ALA A 109 -0.08 -5.11 12.97
CA ALA A 109 0.93 -4.76 11.98
C ALA A 109 1.91 -5.91 11.69
N LEU A 110 2.12 -6.84 12.62
CA LEU A 110 2.98 -8.02 12.41
C LEU A 110 2.44 -9.01 11.37
N ALA A 111 1.19 -8.89 10.97
CA ALA A 111 0.61 -9.76 9.95
C ALA A 111 1.13 -9.46 8.52
N GLY A 112 1.74 -8.30 8.28
CA GLY A 112 2.28 -7.90 6.98
C GLY A 112 3.73 -7.45 7.07
N THR A 113 4.17 -6.68 6.08
CA THR A 113 5.48 -6.03 6.11
C THR A 113 5.44 -4.88 7.11
N PHE A 114 6.07 -5.12 8.26
CA PHE A 114 5.97 -4.27 9.44
C PHE A 114 6.67 -2.92 9.28
N GLY A 115 6.04 -1.86 9.76
CA GLY A 115 6.64 -0.54 9.86
C GLY A 115 5.95 0.35 10.91
N TYR A 116 6.49 1.55 11.10
CA TYR A 116 5.91 2.59 11.94
C TYR A 116 5.50 3.79 11.08
N GLU A 117 4.26 4.21 11.22
CA GLU A 117 3.69 5.39 10.58
C GLU A 117 3.19 6.36 11.66
N LEU A 118 4.11 6.79 12.50
CA LEU A 118 3.87 7.67 13.64
C LEU A 118 5.14 8.42 14.03
N ASP A 119 4.96 9.49 14.82
CA ASP A 119 6.08 10.22 15.40
C ASP A 119 6.64 9.47 16.61
N ILE A 120 7.73 8.73 16.39
CA ILE A 120 8.38 7.91 17.43
C ILE A 120 8.87 8.76 18.63
N THR A 121 9.05 10.06 18.45
CA THR A 121 9.48 10.95 19.56
C THR A 121 8.37 11.22 20.57
N LYS A 122 7.11 10.95 20.19
CA LYS A 122 5.93 11.14 21.04
C LYS A 122 5.48 9.86 21.75
N ILE A 123 6.13 8.73 21.49
CA ILE A 123 5.82 7.48 22.18
C ILE A 123 6.35 7.58 23.61
N ALA A 124 5.47 7.42 24.61
CA ALA A 124 5.86 7.34 26.02
C ALA A 124 6.79 6.14 26.23
N LYS A 125 7.84 6.38 27.02
CA LYS A 125 8.79 5.32 27.42
C LYS A 125 8.15 4.35 28.40
#